data_f914960e9c41ca7c7736872ad3a8ac7f
#
_entry.id   f914960e9c41ca7c7736872ad3a8ac7f
#
_cell.length_a   1.000
_cell.length_b   1.000
_cell.length_c   1.000
_cell.angle_alpha   90.00
_cell.angle_beta   90.00
_cell.angle_gamma   90.00
#
_symmetry.space_group_name_H-M   'P 1'
#
loop_
_entity.id
_entity.type
_entity.pdbx_description
1 polymer ?
#
loop_
_entity_poly.entity_id
_entity_poly.type
_entity_poly.pdbx_seq_one_letter_code
_entity_poly.pdbx_strand_id
1 'polypeptide(L)'
;MTETVYDVVSIGNALVDVLAKVGDTFLSERQLKKGNMTLVEAAEAGKIYADVIPERQVSGGSAANTVAGLASLGADCAFIGKVHDDELGQLFQRDIGAAGIDFFTAPLTEGPATGRSVVLVTPDAERSMFTYLGAARKLTEDDIDEKIIRDSKIIFIEGYLWDEATEHQAIIKACELAHKYNREVAFTVSDISCVNKHREKMLELIQEHVNILFANEEEIKALFETDNFEEALEGIKPMVNIAAVTRDSRGSVIVHGREKIFVEAEQIEDIVDTTGAGDLYAAGFLYGLTHGRSLGTCATIGGITAAEVLTHYGARPEVSLRGLVRHKLMAYGKRP
;
A
#
# COMPACT_ATOMS: atom_id res chain seq x y z
N MET A 1 22.30 13.95 -14.69
CA MET A 1 21.14 13.32 -14.05
C MET A 1 19.92 14.10 -14.51
N THR A 2 18.95 13.47 -15.13
CA THR A 2 17.67 14.10 -15.47
C THR A 2 16.97 14.47 -14.15
N GLU A 3 16.50 15.71 -14.06
CA GLU A 3 15.73 16.18 -12.90
C GLU A 3 14.46 15.31 -12.76
N THR A 4 14.23 14.75 -11.59
CA THR A 4 13.05 13.93 -11.33
C THR A 4 11.87 14.82 -10.98
N VAL A 5 10.69 14.50 -11.52
CA VAL A 5 9.43 15.20 -11.25
C VAL A 5 8.74 14.58 -10.03
N TYR A 6 8.80 13.24 -9.91
CA TYR A 6 8.12 12.51 -8.84
C TYR A 6 9.11 12.02 -7.79
N ASP A 7 8.74 12.16 -6.53
CA ASP A 7 9.42 11.49 -5.43
C ASP A 7 9.14 9.99 -5.47
N VAL A 8 7.85 9.61 -5.63
CA VAL A 8 7.43 8.21 -5.70
C VAL A 8 6.34 8.03 -6.76
N VAL A 9 6.49 6.99 -7.59
CA VAL A 9 5.43 6.49 -8.45
C VAL A 9 4.98 5.14 -7.90
N SER A 10 3.70 5.03 -7.50
CA SER A 10 3.15 3.79 -6.96
C SER A 10 2.43 2.98 -8.05
N ILE A 11 2.58 1.66 -8.02
CA ILE A 11 1.94 0.73 -8.94
C ILE A 11 1.12 -0.27 -8.13
N GLY A 12 -0.19 -0.35 -8.35
CA GLY A 12 -1.05 -1.20 -7.56
C GLY A 12 -2.49 -1.30 -8.05
N ASN A 13 -3.28 -2.05 -7.31
CA ASN A 13 -4.71 -2.22 -7.56
C ASN A 13 -5.46 -0.91 -7.32
N ALA A 14 -6.09 -0.38 -8.38
CA ALA A 14 -6.99 0.76 -8.28
C ALA A 14 -8.37 0.29 -7.84
N LEU A 15 -8.68 0.47 -6.56
CA LEU A 15 -9.95 0.06 -5.96
C LEU A 15 -10.72 1.27 -5.43
N VAL A 16 -12.04 1.14 -5.33
CA VAL A 16 -12.86 2.08 -4.56
C VAL A 16 -13.26 1.43 -3.25
N ASP A 17 -12.85 2.01 -2.13
CA ASP A 17 -13.31 1.59 -0.81
C ASP A 17 -14.68 2.19 -0.55
N VAL A 18 -15.64 1.31 -0.27
CA VAL A 18 -17.04 1.62 -0.02
C VAL A 18 -17.36 1.29 1.43
N LEU A 19 -17.35 2.28 2.31
CA LEU A 19 -17.66 2.11 3.72
C LEU A 19 -19.17 2.19 3.95
N ALA A 20 -19.73 1.18 4.63
CA ALA A 20 -21.12 1.17 5.02
C ALA A 20 -21.32 0.57 6.41
N LYS A 21 -22.22 1.16 7.21
CA LYS A 21 -22.67 0.58 8.47
C LYS A 21 -23.83 -0.38 8.23
N VAL A 22 -23.79 -1.52 8.89
CA VAL A 22 -24.82 -2.56 8.77
C VAL A 22 -25.26 -3.04 10.17
N GLY A 23 -26.50 -3.57 10.24
CA GLY A 23 -27.00 -4.18 11.49
C GLY A 23 -26.36 -5.54 11.77
N ASP A 24 -26.51 -6.04 12.99
CA ASP A 24 -25.88 -7.27 13.47
C ASP A 24 -26.22 -8.52 12.64
N THR A 25 -27.43 -8.57 12.05
CA THR A 25 -27.91 -9.73 11.28
C THR A 25 -27.50 -9.68 9.80
N PHE A 26 -27.04 -8.54 9.29
CA PHE A 26 -26.76 -8.34 7.86
C PHE A 26 -25.81 -9.39 7.29
N LEU A 27 -24.70 -9.64 8.00
CA LEU A 27 -23.69 -10.60 7.57
C LEU A 27 -24.21 -12.04 7.63
N SER A 28 -24.88 -12.41 8.74
CA SER A 28 -25.42 -13.76 8.93
C SER A 28 -26.52 -14.11 7.93
N GLU A 29 -27.44 -13.20 7.63
CA GLU A 29 -28.49 -13.38 6.65
C GLU A 29 -27.98 -13.61 5.22
N ARG A 30 -26.78 -13.11 4.92
CA ARG A 30 -26.09 -13.24 3.63
C ARG A 30 -24.97 -14.27 3.63
N GLN A 31 -24.79 -14.99 4.74
CA GLN A 31 -23.74 -16.00 4.92
C GLN A 31 -22.33 -15.44 4.68
N LEU A 32 -22.11 -14.16 4.98
CA LEU A 32 -20.85 -13.46 4.86
C LEU A 32 -19.99 -13.68 6.12
N LYS A 33 -18.68 -13.84 5.94
CA LYS A 33 -17.75 -14.02 7.06
C LYS A 33 -17.47 -12.67 7.72
N LYS A 34 -17.62 -12.61 9.04
CA LYS A 34 -17.32 -11.44 9.85
C LYS A 34 -15.81 -11.36 10.17
N GLY A 35 -15.29 -10.13 10.22
CA GLY A 35 -13.96 -9.83 10.74
C GLY A 35 -12.78 -10.14 9.80
N ASN A 36 -13.05 -10.45 8.54
CA ASN A 36 -12.01 -10.81 7.58
C ASN A 36 -12.14 -10.06 6.25
N MET A 37 -11.04 -10.01 5.49
CA MET A 37 -11.08 -9.69 4.08
C MET A 37 -11.36 -10.96 3.26
N THR A 38 -12.32 -10.87 2.36
CA THR A 38 -12.72 -11.95 1.45
C THR A 38 -12.72 -11.43 0.01
N LEU A 39 -11.97 -12.10 -0.86
CA LEU A 39 -12.09 -11.87 -2.30
C LEU A 39 -13.42 -12.45 -2.80
N VAL A 40 -14.14 -11.67 -3.55
CA VAL A 40 -15.45 -12.03 -4.10
C VAL A 40 -15.53 -11.81 -5.60
N GLU A 41 -16.38 -12.56 -6.27
CA GLU A 41 -16.64 -12.40 -7.69
C GLU A 41 -17.61 -11.24 -7.97
N ALA A 42 -17.63 -10.77 -9.22
CA ALA A 42 -18.44 -9.62 -9.67
C ALA A 42 -19.91 -9.67 -9.25
N ALA A 43 -20.53 -10.85 -9.35
CA ALA A 43 -21.97 -11.02 -9.02
C ALA A 43 -22.23 -10.86 -7.53
N GLU A 44 -21.34 -11.37 -6.66
CA GLU A 44 -21.44 -11.26 -5.20
C GLU A 44 -21.13 -9.83 -4.75
N ALA A 45 -20.05 -9.24 -5.25
CA ALA A 45 -19.72 -7.85 -4.99
C ALA A 45 -20.85 -6.90 -5.40
N GLY A 46 -21.50 -7.16 -6.55
CA GLY A 46 -22.65 -6.41 -7.02
C GLY A 46 -23.85 -6.47 -6.10
N LYS A 47 -24.16 -7.66 -5.56
CA LYS A 47 -25.24 -7.85 -4.59
C LYS A 47 -24.97 -7.13 -3.28
N ILE A 48 -23.76 -7.33 -2.71
CA ILE A 48 -23.38 -6.67 -1.46
C ILE A 48 -23.45 -5.13 -1.62
N TYR A 49 -22.92 -4.60 -2.72
CA TYR A 49 -22.93 -3.17 -2.99
C TYR A 49 -24.35 -2.62 -3.16
N ALA A 50 -25.26 -3.34 -3.82
CA ALA A 50 -26.64 -2.92 -4.01
C ALA A 50 -27.48 -2.94 -2.72
N ASP A 51 -27.07 -3.76 -1.73
CA ASP A 51 -27.79 -3.95 -0.48
C ASP A 51 -27.36 -2.96 0.62
N VAL A 52 -26.37 -2.11 0.37
CA VAL A 52 -25.87 -1.15 1.34
C VAL A 52 -26.05 0.29 0.89
N ILE A 53 -26.13 1.20 1.85
CA ILE A 53 -26.06 2.63 1.62
C ILE A 53 -24.66 3.08 2.00
N PRO A 54 -23.80 3.49 1.03
CA PRO A 54 -22.47 3.96 1.33
C PRO A 54 -22.50 5.22 2.21
N GLU A 55 -21.76 5.19 3.33
CA GLU A 55 -21.47 6.40 4.11
C GLU A 55 -20.31 7.19 3.50
N ARG A 56 -19.34 6.47 2.93
CA ARG A 56 -18.16 7.06 2.31
C ARG A 56 -17.69 6.19 1.15
N GLN A 57 -17.22 6.84 0.08
CA GLN A 57 -16.54 6.21 -1.04
C GLN A 57 -15.27 6.99 -1.33
N VAL A 58 -14.14 6.30 -1.38
CA VAL A 58 -12.83 6.92 -1.60
C VAL A 58 -11.97 6.04 -2.51
N SER A 59 -11.01 6.63 -3.20
CA SER A 59 -9.97 5.84 -3.87
C SER A 59 -9.21 5.01 -2.84
N GLY A 60 -9.02 3.71 -3.09
CA GLY A 60 -8.42 2.74 -2.18
C GLY A 60 -7.47 1.80 -2.90
N GLY A 61 -7.01 0.78 -2.19
CA GLY A 61 -5.93 -0.11 -2.57
C GLY A 61 -4.62 0.25 -1.86
N SER A 62 -3.80 -0.75 -1.53
CA SER A 62 -2.59 -0.59 -0.71
C SER A 62 -1.64 0.48 -1.26
N ALA A 63 -1.22 0.35 -2.52
CA ALA A 63 -0.33 1.34 -3.15
C ALA A 63 -0.98 2.72 -3.30
N ALA A 64 -2.32 2.78 -3.51
CA ALA A 64 -3.04 4.05 -3.57
C ALA A 64 -3.15 4.71 -2.20
N ASN A 65 -3.24 3.95 -1.10
CA ASN A 65 -3.16 4.48 0.26
C ASN A 65 -1.76 5.02 0.57
N THR A 66 -0.72 4.27 0.19
CA THR A 66 0.68 4.69 0.35
C THR A 66 0.94 6.01 -0.37
N VAL A 67 0.54 6.13 -1.64
CA VAL A 67 0.77 7.36 -2.40
C VAL A 67 -0.04 8.55 -1.86
N ALA A 68 -1.24 8.31 -1.30
CA ALA A 68 -2.01 9.36 -0.65
C ALA A 68 -1.37 9.84 0.66
N GLY A 69 -0.79 8.92 1.42
CA GLY A 69 0.03 9.27 2.58
C GLY A 69 1.23 10.15 2.19
N LEU A 70 1.93 9.79 1.12
CA LEU A 70 3.04 10.56 0.55
C LEU A 70 2.61 11.97 0.12
N ALA A 71 1.49 12.08 -0.60
CA ALA A 71 0.94 13.37 -1.01
C ALA A 71 0.53 14.24 0.19
N SER A 72 -0.06 13.65 1.25
CA SER A 72 -0.38 14.35 2.50
C SER A 72 0.87 14.85 3.25
N LEU A 73 2.02 14.19 3.06
CA LEU A 73 3.33 14.66 3.54
C LEU A 73 3.90 15.77 2.68
N GLY A 74 3.42 15.95 1.46
CA GLY A 74 3.85 16.97 0.50
C GLY A 74 4.88 16.47 -0.51
N ALA A 75 4.93 15.17 -0.78
CA ALA A 75 5.71 14.57 -1.85
C ALA A 75 4.99 14.72 -3.20
N ASP A 76 5.76 14.85 -4.27
CA ASP A 76 5.25 14.80 -5.63
C ASP A 76 5.10 13.35 -6.08
N CYS A 77 3.88 12.95 -6.44
CA CYS A 77 3.54 11.54 -6.64
C CYS A 77 2.71 11.28 -7.89
N ALA A 78 2.87 10.07 -8.45
CA ALA A 78 1.97 9.52 -9.45
C ALA A 78 1.53 8.10 -9.07
N PHE A 79 0.41 7.66 -9.60
CA PHE A 79 -0.13 6.33 -9.41
C PHE A 79 -0.40 5.65 -10.76
N ILE A 80 -0.02 4.39 -10.88
CA ILE A 80 -0.31 3.52 -12.02
C ILE A 80 -1.18 2.36 -11.53
N GLY A 81 -2.36 2.23 -12.10
CA GLY A 81 -3.31 1.18 -11.79
C GLY A 81 -4.47 1.21 -12.79
N LYS A 82 -5.31 0.20 -12.84
CA LYS A 82 -6.33 0.06 -13.87
C LYS A 82 -7.73 0.20 -13.30
N VAL A 83 -8.52 1.10 -13.87
CA VAL A 83 -9.96 1.25 -13.62
C VAL A 83 -10.73 1.02 -14.91
N HIS A 84 -12.05 0.86 -14.83
CA HIS A 84 -12.95 0.89 -15.97
C HIS A 84 -13.54 2.30 -16.12
N ASP A 85 -13.99 2.68 -17.34
CA ASP A 85 -14.73 3.92 -17.59
C ASP A 85 -16.19 3.78 -17.12
N ASP A 86 -16.33 3.60 -15.80
CA ASP A 86 -17.61 3.53 -15.10
C ASP A 86 -17.65 4.56 -13.95
N GLU A 87 -18.78 4.60 -13.24
CA GLU A 87 -19.00 5.57 -12.16
C GLU A 87 -17.93 5.49 -11.08
N LEU A 88 -17.51 4.26 -10.66
CA LEU A 88 -16.48 4.05 -9.65
C LEU A 88 -15.08 4.40 -10.18
N GLY A 89 -14.78 4.12 -11.45
CA GLY A 89 -13.54 4.52 -12.08
C GLY A 89 -13.38 6.04 -12.18
N GLN A 90 -14.45 6.74 -12.53
CA GLN A 90 -14.47 8.20 -12.54
C GLN A 90 -14.37 8.78 -11.13
N LEU A 91 -14.97 8.12 -10.11
CA LEU A 91 -14.80 8.49 -8.71
C LEU A 91 -13.32 8.34 -8.31
N PHE A 92 -12.71 7.19 -8.60
CA PHE A 92 -11.30 6.94 -8.30
C PHE A 92 -10.39 8.03 -8.88
N GLN A 93 -10.55 8.34 -10.18
CA GLN A 93 -9.75 9.35 -10.87
C GLN A 93 -9.89 10.74 -10.24
N ARG A 94 -11.13 11.15 -9.92
CA ARG A 94 -11.37 12.44 -9.27
C ARG A 94 -10.79 12.53 -7.88
N ASP A 95 -10.95 11.47 -7.08
CA ASP A 95 -10.53 11.45 -5.68
C ASP A 95 -9.01 11.41 -5.55
N ILE A 96 -8.33 10.56 -6.32
CA ILE A 96 -6.87 10.47 -6.29
C ILE A 96 -6.23 11.77 -6.85
N GLY A 97 -6.82 12.37 -7.89
CA GLY A 97 -6.39 13.65 -8.42
C GLY A 97 -6.60 14.81 -7.44
N ALA A 98 -7.72 14.79 -6.67
CA ALA A 98 -7.98 15.79 -5.63
C ALA A 98 -6.96 15.72 -4.47
N ALA A 99 -6.35 14.55 -4.24
CA ALA A 99 -5.24 14.40 -3.32
C ALA A 99 -3.90 14.93 -3.86
N GLY A 100 -3.86 15.44 -5.10
CA GLY A 100 -2.64 15.96 -5.74
C GLY A 100 -1.75 14.88 -6.35
N ILE A 101 -2.31 13.72 -6.67
CA ILE A 101 -1.59 12.58 -7.24
C ILE A 101 -1.91 12.49 -8.74
N ASP A 102 -0.89 12.43 -9.57
CA ASP A 102 -1.07 12.26 -11.01
C ASP A 102 -1.49 10.82 -11.35
N PHE A 103 -2.54 10.68 -12.15
CA PHE A 103 -3.07 9.40 -12.60
C PHE A 103 -3.39 9.44 -14.10
N PHE A 104 -2.55 8.82 -14.91
CA PHE A 104 -2.62 8.90 -16.37
C PHE A 104 -3.02 7.59 -17.04
N THR A 105 -3.12 6.49 -16.30
CA THR A 105 -3.49 5.18 -16.86
C THR A 105 -4.86 5.25 -17.52
N ALA A 106 -4.92 4.91 -18.81
CA ALA A 106 -6.18 4.92 -19.56
C ALA A 106 -7.16 3.89 -18.98
N PRO A 107 -8.44 4.25 -18.74
CA PRO A 107 -9.41 3.31 -18.24
C PRO A 107 -9.77 2.25 -19.30
N LEU A 108 -10.24 1.08 -18.83
CA LEU A 108 -10.87 0.10 -19.73
C LEU A 108 -12.21 0.65 -20.23
N THR A 109 -12.48 0.42 -21.50
CA THR A 109 -13.78 0.72 -22.13
C THR A 109 -14.65 -0.53 -22.29
N GLU A 110 -14.04 -1.71 -22.16
CA GLU A 110 -14.70 -3.01 -22.23
C GLU A 110 -14.13 -3.93 -21.16
N GLY A 111 -14.91 -4.91 -20.71
CA GLY A 111 -14.44 -5.91 -19.74
C GLY A 111 -14.96 -5.70 -18.33
N PRO A 112 -14.20 -6.09 -17.29
CA PRO A 112 -14.67 -6.04 -15.91
C PRO A 112 -14.80 -4.60 -15.40
N ALA A 113 -15.84 -4.36 -14.59
CA ALA A 113 -16.05 -3.08 -13.91
C ALA A 113 -14.89 -2.73 -12.97
N THR A 114 -14.81 -1.47 -12.58
CA THR A 114 -13.82 -0.98 -11.59
C THR A 114 -13.85 -1.82 -10.31
N GLY A 115 -12.67 -2.11 -9.80
CA GLY A 115 -12.49 -2.84 -8.56
C GLY A 115 -13.04 -2.06 -7.36
N ARG A 116 -13.56 -2.76 -6.36
CA ARG A 116 -14.10 -2.17 -5.14
C ARG A 116 -13.91 -3.08 -3.94
N SER A 117 -13.73 -2.48 -2.78
CA SER A 117 -13.75 -3.15 -1.48
C SER A 117 -14.94 -2.62 -0.68
N VAL A 118 -15.96 -3.45 -0.46
CA VAL A 118 -17.09 -3.09 0.40
C VAL A 118 -16.73 -3.41 1.84
N VAL A 119 -16.55 -2.35 2.63
CA VAL A 119 -16.16 -2.41 4.03
C VAL A 119 -17.42 -2.26 4.89
N LEU A 120 -17.88 -3.35 5.48
CA LEU A 120 -19.06 -3.40 6.35
C LEU A 120 -18.65 -3.28 7.80
N VAL A 121 -19.21 -2.29 8.49
CA VAL A 121 -18.97 -2.04 9.92
C VAL A 121 -20.22 -2.43 10.71
N THR A 122 -20.07 -3.39 11.63
CA THR A 122 -21.15 -3.82 12.54
C THR A 122 -21.17 -2.98 13.82
N PRO A 123 -22.27 -3.00 14.63
CA PRO A 123 -22.41 -2.16 15.85
C PRO A 123 -21.34 -2.37 16.91
N ASP A 124 -20.68 -3.53 16.94
CA ASP A 124 -19.51 -3.83 17.78
C ASP A 124 -18.18 -3.31 17.21
N ALA A 125 -18.27 -2.45 16.17
CA ALA A 125 -17.14 -1.86 15.46
C ALA A 125 -16.26 -2.86 14.69
N GLU A 126 -16.69 -4.12 14.54
CA GLU A 126 -15.95 -5.11 13.74
C GLU A 126 -16.17 -4.86 12.25
N ARG A 127 -15.11 -5.05 11.46
CA ARG A 127 -15.08 -4.77 10.03
C ARG A 127 -14.93 -6.06 9.23
N SER A 128 -15.70 -6.12 8.15
CA SER A 128 -15.64 -7.21 7.18
C SER A 128 -15.50 -6.61 5.79
N MET A 129 -14.49 -7.03 5.04
CA MET A 129 -14.18 -6.50 3.72
C MET A 129 -14.48 -7.54 2.65
N PHE A 130 -15.19 -7.11 1.61
CA PHE A 130 -15.52 -7.93 0.45
C PHE A 130 -14.98 -7.24 -0.79
N THR A 131 -13.86 -7.78 -1.29
CA THR A 131 -13.05 -7.12 -2.33
C THR A 131 -13.22 -7.83 -3.66
N TYR A 132 -13.69 -7.09 -4.64
CA TYR A 132 -13.71 -7.44 -6.05
C TYR A 132 -12.63 -6.65 -6.78
N LEU A 133 -11.65 -7.32 -7.35
CA LEU A 133 -10.51 -6.67 -8.00
C LEU A 133 -10.87 -6.08 -9.37
N GLY A 134 -11.76 -6.71 -10.12
CA GLY A 134 -12.32 -6.18 -11.37
C GLY A 134 -11.28 -5.73 -12.39
N ALA A 135 -11.41 -4.49 -12.82
CA ALA A 135 -10.53 -3.87 -13.81
C ALA A 135 -9.07 -3.78 -13.33
N ALA A 136 -8.82 -3.73 -12.02
CA ALA A 136 -7.47 -3.66 -11.49
C ALA A 136 -6.58 -4.83 -11.98
N ARG A 137 -7.15 -6.04 -12.12
CA ARG A 137 -6.48 -7.24 -12.65
C ARG A 137 -6.13 -7.17 -14.16
N LYS A 138 -6.45 -6.07 -14.82
CA LYS A 138 -6.21 -5.88 -16.26
C LYS A 138 -5.08 -4.88 -16.54
N LEU A 139 -4.23 -4.65 -15.55
CA LEU A 139 -2.99 -3.92 -15.73
C LEU A 139 -2.08 -4.68 -16.68
N THR A 140 -1.49 -4.00 -17.63
CA THR A 140 -0.61 -4.57 -18.68
C THR A 140 0.67 -3.77 -18.84
N GLU A 141 1.63 -4.29 -19.58
CA GLU A 141 2.85 -3.57 -19.92
C GLU A 141 2.60 -2.24 -20.65
N ASP A 142 1.52 -2.15 -21.43
CA ASP A 142 1.16 -0.92 -22.16
C ASP A 142 0.73 0.21 -21.22
N ASP A 143 0.32 -0.11 -20.00
CA ASP A 143 -0.04 0.87 -18.97
C ASP A 143 1.18 1.45 -18.24
N ILE A 144 2.36 0.85 -18.43
CA ILE A 144 3.62 1.33 -17.83
C ILE A 144 4.25 2.38 -18.72
N ASP A 145 4.00 3.64 -18.40
CA ASP A 145 4.59 4.78 -19.12
C ASP A 145 6.06 4.97 -18.73
N GLU A 146 6.95 4.75 -19.71
CA GLU A 146 8.40 4.90 -19.53
C GLU A 146 8.80 6.28 -19.03
N LYS A 147 8.09 7.34 -19.45
CA LYS A 147 8.38 8.70 -19.03
C LYS A 147 8.12 8.88 -17.54
N ILE A 148 7.00 8.35 -17.03
CA ILE A 148 6.62 8.46 -15.61
C ILE A 148 7.66 7.73 -14.76
N ILE A 149 8.06 6.50 -15.15
CA ILE A 149 9.10 5.75 -14.44
C ILE A 149 10.44 6.49 -14.47
N ARG A 150 10.87 6.98 -15.64
CA ARG A 150 12.12 7.72 -15.80
C ARG A 150 12.18 8.97 -14.90
N ASP A 151 11.08 9.68 -14.79
CA ASP A 151 10.98 10.95 -14.10
C ASP A 151 10.70 10.79 -12.59
N SER A 152 10.69 9.56 -12.05
CA SER A 152 10.57 9.24 -10.63
C SER A 152 11.92 9.08 -9.94
N LYS A 153 11.97 9.21 -8.60
CA LYS A 153 13.11 8.77 -7.78
C LYS A 153 12.98 7.29 -7.42
N ILE A 154 11.79 6.89 -6.99
CA ILE A 154 11.46 5.54 -6.53
C ILE A 154 10.16 5.09 -7.20
N ILE A 155 10.08 3.84 -7.65
CA ILE A 155 8.82 3.17 -7.93
C ILE A 155 8.46 2.29 -6.72
N PHE A 156 7.19 2.32 -6.29
CA PHE A 156 6.67 1.50 -5.20
C PHE A 156 5.62 0.54 -5.73
N ILE A 157 5.79 -0.76 -5.47
CA ILE A 157 4.97 -1.84 -6.01
C ILE A 157 4.34 -2.61 -4.86
N GLU A 158 3.03 -2.88 -4.94
CA GLU A 158 2.33 -3.74 -3.98
C GLU A 158 2.38 -5.22 -4.38
N GLY A 159 2.44 -6.09 -3.37
CA GLY A 159 2.52 -7.54 -3.54
C GLY A 159 1.20 -8.22 -3.92
N TYR A 160 0.12 -7.48 -4.13
CA TYR A 160 -1.16 -8.04 -4.59
C TYR A 160 -1.27 -8.20 -6.10
N LEU A 161 -0.29 -7.76 -6.88
CA LEU A 161 -0.29 -7.75 -8.35
C LEU A 161 0.33 -9.04 -8.93
N TRP A 162 -0.10 -10.23 -8.48
CA TRP A 162 0.50 -11.50 -8.91
C TRP A 162 -0.50 -12.51 -9.47
N ASP A 163 -1.79 -12.22 -9.42
CA ASP A 163 -2.82 -13.17 -9.76
C ASP A 163 -2.95 -13.40 -11.27
N GLU A 164 -2.64 -12.38 -12.09
CA GLU A 164 -2.67 -12.48 -13.54
C GLU A 164 -1.25 -12.38 -14.14
N ALA A 165 -1.03 -13.11 -15.24
CA ALA A 165 0.26 -13.06 -15.95
C ALA A 165 0.59 -11.67 -16.50
N THR A 166 -0.43 -10.91 -16.92
CA THR A 166 -0.28 -9.55 -17.45
C THR A 166 0.18 -8.55 -16.40
N GLU A 167 -0.32 -8.68 -15.15
CA GLU A 167 0.14 -7.87 -14.02
C GLU A 167 1.61 -8.12 -13.74
N HIS A 168 2.02 -9.39 -13.71
CA HIS A 168 3.41 -9.76 -13.50
C HIS A 168 4.34 -9.18 -14.59
N GLN A 169 3.94 -9.25 -15.87
CA GLN A 169 4.70 -8.65 -16.97
C GLN A 169 4.82 -7.12 -16.82
N ALA A 170 3.72 -6.44 -16.42
CA ALA A 170 3.74 -5.01 -16.14
C ALA A 170 4.73 -4.64 -15.03
N ILE A 171 4.78 -5.43 -13.95
CA ILE A 171 5.73 -5.24 -12.84
C ILE A 171 7.17 -5.39 -13.33
N ILE A 172 7.48 -6.46 -14.04
CA ILE A 172 8.84 -6.69 -14.58
C ILE A 172 9.26 -5.55 -15.48
N LYS A 173 8.39 -5.10 -16.40
CA LYS A 173 8.67 -3.95 -17.26
C LYS A 173 8.95 -2.68 -16.46
N ALA A 174 8.17 -2.41 -15.41
CA ALA A 174 8.38 -1.25 -14.55
C ALA A 174 9.76 -1.32 -13.85
N CYS A 175 10.14 -2.50 -13.33
CA CYS A 175 11.45 -2.72 -12.72
C CYS A 175 12.60 -2.55 -13.71
N GLU A 176 12.50 -3.12 -14.91
CA GLU A 176 13.52 -2.97 -15.97
C GLU A 176 13.69 -1.50 -16.37
N LEU A 177 12.60 -0.74 -16.51
CA LEU A 177 12.65 0.68 -16.78
C LEU A 177 13.27 1.47 -15.63
N ALA A 178 12.94 1.13 -14.37
CA ALA A 178 13.54 1.72 -13.20
C ALA A 178 15.07 1.52 -13.22
N HIS A 179 15.55 0.31 -13.45
CA HIS A 179 16.98 0.03 -13.56
C HIS A 179 17.64 0.76 -14.73
N LYS A 180 17.00 0.76 -15.92
CA LYS A 180 17.48 1.51 -17.10
C LYS A 180 17.76 2.98 -16.80
N TYR A 181 16.95 3.59 -15.93
CA TYR A 181 17.07 5.00 -15.55
C TYR A 181 17.72 5.24 -14.19
N ASN A 182 18.28 4.20 -13.55
CA ASN A 182 18.86 4.24 -12.21
C ASN A 182 17.85 4.80 -11.17
N ARG A 183 16.64 4.26 -11.18
CA ARG A 183 15.60 4.50 -10.19
C ARG A 183 15.54 3.33 -9.21
N GLU A 184 15.19 3.60 -7.98
CA GLU A 184 15.06 2.55 -6.99
C GLU A 184 13.68 1.89 -7.06
N VAL A 185 13.65 0.59 -6.79
CA VAL A 185 12.43 -0.21 -6.70
C VAL A 185 12.15 -0.51 -5.24
N ALA A 186 11.02 -0.04 -4.74
CA ALA A 186 10.47 -0.37 -3.44
C ALA A 186 9.31 -1.36 -3.62
N PHE A 187 9.25 -2.38 -2.77
CA PHE A 187 8.24 -3.43 -2.83
C PHE A 187 7.70 -3.74 -1.45
N THR A 188 6.38 -3.93 -1.33
CA THR A 188 5.75 -4.50 -0.13
C THR A 188 5.19 -5.88 -0.44
N VAL A 189 5.40 -6.84 0.47
CA VAL A 189 4.87 -8.19 0.31
C VAL A 189 3.36 -8.29 0.58
N SER A 190 2.77 -7.23 1.12
CA SER A 190 1.35 -6.95 1.31
C SER A 190 0.63 -7.75 2.39
N ASP A 191 0.56 -9.07 2.33
CA ASP A 191 0.04 -9.93 3.40
C ASP A 191 0.55 -11.38 3.32
N ILE A 192 0.34 -12.11 4.42
CA ILE A 192 0.78 -13.52 4.55
C ILE A 192 0.13 -14.43 3.51
N SER A 193 -1.14 -14.20 3.15
CA SER A 193 -1.85 -15.04 2.15
C SER A 193 -1.21 -14.87 0.79
N CYS A 194 -0.84 -13.63 0.46
CA CYS A 194 -0.14 -13.28 -0.77
C CYS A 194 1.25 -13.92 -0.82
N VAL A 195 2.01 -13.80 0.27
CA VAL A 195 3.33 -14.45 0.42
C VAL A 195 3.21 -15.95 0.24
N ASN A 196 2.30 -16.61 0.95
CA ASN A 196 2.14 -18.07 0.87
C ASN A 196 1.76 -18.56 -0.54
N LYS A 197 0.96 -17.76 -1.27
CA LYS A 197 0.51 -18.09 -2.63
C LYS A 197 1.59 -17.88 -3.68
N HIS A 198 2.42 -16.84 -3.53
CA HIS A 198 3.31 -16.35 -4.59
C HIS A 198 4.79 -16.26 -4.17
N ARG A 199 5.17 -16.90 -3.06
CA ARG A 199 6.47 -16.80 -2.40
C ARG A 199 7.67 -16.90 -3.35
N GLU A 200 7.70 -17.92 -4.19
CA GLU A 200 8.83 -18.14 -5.11
C GLU A 200 9.02 -16.97 -6.08
N LYS A 201 7.92 -16.51 -6.68
CA LYS A 201 7.95 -15.35 -7.59
C LYS A 201 8.32 -14.05 -6.87
N MET A 202 7.85 -13.88 -5.62
CA MET A 202 8.22 -12.72 -4.81
C MET A 202 9.70 -12.73 -4.48
N LEU A 203 10.26 -13.88 -4.09
CA LEU A 203 11.69 -14.01 -3.82
C LEU A 203 12.54 -13.75 -5.07
N GLU A 204 12.10 -14.22 -6.24
CA GLU A 204 12.74 -13.93 -7.53
C GLU A 204 12.75 -12.44 -7.83
N LEU A 205 11.57 -11.76 -7.74
CA LEU A 205 11.49 -10.32 -7.93
C LEU A 205 12.38 -9.56 -6.92
N ILE A 206 12.33 -9.95 -5.65
CA ILE A 206 13.10 -9.28 -4.59
C ILE A 206 14.60 -9.39 -4.88
N GLN A 207 15.07 -10.57 -5.25
CA GLN A 207 16.48 -10.82 -5.53
C GLN A 207 16.98 -10.09 -6.78
N GLU A 208 16.14 -9.99 -7.81
CA GLU A 208 16.57 -9.46 -9.10
C GLU A 208 16.35 -7.95 -9.24
N HIS A 209 15.33 -7.40 -8.57
CA HIS A 209 14.86 -6.05 -8.87
C HIS A 209 14.72 -5.12 -7.68
N VAL A 210 14.47 -5.62 -6.46
CA VAL A 210 14.07 -4.78 -5.34
C VAL A 210 15.27 -4.18 -4.59
N ASN A 211 15.22 -2.88 -4.37
CA ASN A 211 16.20 -2.15 -3.56
C ASN A 211 15.71 -1.95 -2.11
N ILE A 212 14.39 -1.74 -1.94
CA ILE A 212 13.76 -1.42 -0.66
C ILE A 212 12.58 -2.36 -0.44
N LEU A 213 12.62 -3.15 0.63
CA LEU A 213 11.53 -4.06 0.99
C LEU A 213 10.76 -3.54 2.20
N PHE A 214 9.43 -3.64 2.12
CA PHE A 214 8.52 -3.47 3.26
C PHE A 214 7.82 -4.80 3.57
N ALA A 215 7.80 -5.15 4.84
CA ALA A 215 7.08 -6.31 5.37
C ALA A 215 6.77 -6.09 6.86
N ASN A 216 5.86 -6.87 7.41
CA ASN A 216 5.78 -7.04 8.85
C ASN A 216 6.54 -8.29 9.30
N GLU A 217 6.64 -8.51 10.63
CA GLU A 217 7.36 -9.65 11.20
C GLU A 217 6.80 -10.99 10.73
N GLU A 218 5.49 -11.13 10.65
CA GLU A 218 4.86 -12.39 10.23
C GLU A 218 5.02 -12.64 8.72
N GLU A 219 4.96 -11.59 7.92
CA GLU A 219 5.18 -11.66 6.47
C GLU A 219 6.63 -12.05 6.14
N ILE A 220 7.62 -11.44 6.81
CA ILE A 220 9.03 -11.77 6.54
C ILE A 220 9.34 -13.20 6.99
N LYS A 221 8.76 -13.67 8.10
CA LYS A 221 8.89 -15.06 8.53
C LYS A 221 8.26 -16.04 7.54
N ALA A 222 7.07 -15.72 7.04
CA ALA A 222 6.40 -16.52 6.01
C ALA A 222 7.23 -16.55 4.70
N LEU A 223 7.83 -15.44 4.30
CA LEU A 223 8.65 -15.35 3.09
C LEU A 223 9.86 -16.30 3.14
N PHE A 224 10.47 -16.47 4.31
CA PHE A 224 11.62 -17.36 4.53
C PHE A 224 11.28 -18.71 5.17
N GLU A 225 9.98 -19.03 5.35
CA GLU A 225 9.50 -20.29 5.96
C GLU A 225 10.17 -20.58 7.31
N THR A 226 10.29 -19.57 8.17
CA THR A 226 10.90 -19.70 9.49
C THR A 226 10.07 -19.01 10.55
N ASP A 227 10.03 -19.56 11.77
CA ASP A 227 9.43 -18.92 12.94
C ASP A 227 10.39 -17.96 13.64
N ASN A 228 11.67 -17.98 13.23
CA ASN A 228 12.71 -17.16 13.84
C ASN A 228 12.89 -15.83 13.09
N PHE A 229 12.50 -14.75 13.73
CA PHE A 229 12.59 -13.41 13.16
C PHE A 229 14.03 -12.99 12.76
N GLU A 230 15.03 -13.33 13.58
CA GLU A 230 16.43 -13.00 13.28
C GLU A 230 16.93 -13.77 12.06
N GLU A 231 16.51 -15.02 11.91
CA GLU A 231 16.83 -15.84 10.72
C GLU A 231 16.20 -15.24 9.46
N ALA A 232 14.95 -14.80 9.52
CA ALA A 232 14.29 -14.12 8.41
C ALA A 232 15.01 -12.81 8.02
N LEU A 233 15.46 -12.01 9.00
CA LEU A 233 16.26 -10.80 8.75
C LEU A 233 17.61 -11.11 8.12
N GLU A 234 18.28 -12.18 8.52
CA GLU A 234 19.54 -12.58 7.87
C GLU A 234 19.29 -13.10 6.44
N GLY A 235 18.14 -13.71 6.17
CA GLY A 235 17.74 -14.15 4.83
C GLY A 235 17.55 -13.00 3.86
N ILE A 236 16.85 -11.94 4.27
CA ILE A 236 16.59 -10.78 3.39
C ILE A 236 17.79 -9.86 3.17
N LYS A 237 18.70 -9.81 4.12
CA LYS A 237 19.84 -8.90 4.14
C LYS A 237 20.72 -8.90 2.88
N PRO A 238 21.08 -10.05 2.26
CA PRO A 238 21.86 -10.07 1.03
C PRO A 238 21.02 -9.71 -0.23
N MET A 239 19.69 -9.68 -0.15
CA MET A 239 18.80 -9.55 -1.31
C MET A 239 18.44 -8.10 -1.61
N VAL A 240 18.42 -7.21 -0.61
CA VAL A 240 17.98 -5.82 -0.75
C VAL A 240 18.94 -4.83 -0.12
N ASN A 241 18.92 -3.57 -0.56
CA ASN A 241 19.70 -2.51 0.06
C ASN A 241 19.13 -2.13 1.44
N ILE A 242 17.79 -2.06 1.52
CA ILE A 242 17.06 -1.68 2.74
C ILE A 242 15.89 -2.65 2.92
N ALA A 243 15.75 -3.23 4.11
CA ALA A 243 14.51 -3.87 4.52
C ALA A 243 13.93 -3.12 5.73
N ALA A 244 12.70 -2.67 5.62
CA ALA A 244 11.95 -2.00 6.69
C ALA A 244 10.85 -2.95 7.20
N VAL A 245 11.09 -3.56 8.36
CA VAL A 245 10.21 -4.60 8.90
C VAL A 245 9.48 -4.08 10.14
N THR A 246 8.16 -3.96 10.05
CA THR A 246 7.30 -3.54 11.17
C THR A 246 7.00 -4.70 12.12
N ARG A 247 6.80 -4.37 13.41
CA ARG A 247 6.64 -5.34 14.49
C ARG A 247 5.51 -4.94 15.45
N ASP A 248 4.42 -4.44 14.93
CA ASP A 248 3.28 -3.94 15.70
C ASP A 248 3.69 -2.96 16.80
N SER A 249 3.26 -3.16 18.02
CA SER A 249 3.60 -2.32 19.19
C SER A 249 5.10 -2.29 19.55
N ARG A 250 5.90 -3.18 18.96
CA ARG A 250 7.37 -3.23 19.13
C ARG A 250 8.12 -2.33 18.15
N GLY A 251 7.40 -1.57 17.32
CA GLY A 251 7.97 -0.62 16.37
C GLY A 251 8.46 -1.27 15.08
N SER A 252 9.68 -0.97 14.65
CA SER A 252 10.24 -1.49 13.42
C SER A 252 11.75 -1.75 13.50
N VAL A 253 12.23 -2.63 12.62
CA VAL A 253 13.65 -2.93 12.43
C VAL A 253 14.00 -2.60 10.99
N ILE A 254 15.02 -1.76 10.81
CA ILE A 254 15.56 -1.42 9.50
C ILE A 254 16.88 -2.15 9.33
N VAL A 255 16.97 -2.96 8.30
CA VAL A 255 18.21 -3.66 7.93
C VAL A 255 18.83 -2.95 6.74
N HIS A 256 20.10 -2.55 6.86
CA HIS A 256 20.88 -1.93 5.80
C HIS A 256 22.32 -2.40 5.87
N GLY A 257 22.74 -3.21 4.91
CA GLY A 257 24.05 -3.86 4.93
C GLY A 257 24.24 -4.69 6.21
N ARG A 258 25.17 -4.29 7.09
CA ARG A 258 25.40 -4.97 8.37
C ARG A 258 24.67 -4.33 9.55
N GLU A 259 24.05 -3.19 9.34
CA GLU A 259 23.38 -2.44 10.40
C GLU A 259 21.95 -2.92 10.60
N LYS A 260 21.50 -2.96 11.85
CA LYS A 260 20.12 -3.12 12.27
C LYS A 260 19.76 -1.92 13.14
N ILE A 261 18.78 -1.13 12.69
CA ILE A 261 18.31 0.06 13.40
C ILE A 261 16.93 -0.28 13.96
N PHE A 262 16.79 -0.22 15.28
CA PHE A 262 15.54 -0.43 15.99
C PHE A 262 14.88 0.91 16.26
N VAL A 263 13.61 1.05 15.92
CA VAL A 263 12.80 2.25 16.17
C VAL A 263 11.53 1.83 16.89
N GLU A 264 11.29 2.41 18.05
CA GLU A 264 10.09 2.13 18.85
C GLU A 264 8.81 2.60 18.16
N ALA A 265 7.69 1.93 18.44
CA ALA A 265 6.39 2.34 17.95
C ALA A 265 5.95 3.66 18.62
N GLU A 266 5.17 4.46 17.87
CA GLU A 266 4.42 5.57 18.46
C GLU A 266 3.39 5.04 19.45
N GLN A 267 3.27 5.71 20.59
CA GLN A 267 2.28 5.37 21.61
C GLN A 267 0.89 5.85 21.18
N ILE A 268 -0.07 4.94 21.17
CA ILE A 268 -1.47 5.19 20.81
C ILE A 268 -2.31 4.75 22.01
N GLU A 269 -3.26 5.59 22.42
CA GLU A 269 -4.16 5.26 23.53
C GLU A 269 -5.18 4.20 23.12
N ASP A 270 -5.86 4.43 22.00
CA ASP A 270 -6.87 3.51 21.45
C ASP A 270 -6.63 3.24 19.96
N ILE A 271 -6.60 1.97 19.61
CA ILE A 271 -6.57 1.54 18.21
C ILE A 271 -8.02 1.34 17.75
N VAL A 272 -8.42 2.10 16.73
CA VAL A 272 -9.76 2.05 16.13
C VAL A 272 -9.78 1.09 14.94
N ASP A 273 -8.75 1.14 14.09
CA ASP A 273 -8.66 0.37 12.85
C ASP A 273 -7.21 0.14 12.45
N THR A 274 -6.85 -1.06 12.06
CA THR A 274 -5.48 -1.40 11.62
C THR A 274 -5.28 -1.29 10.11
N THR A 275 -6.35 -1.01 9.36
CA THR A 275 -6.30 -0.91 7.89
C THR A 275 -5.41 0.25 7.46
N GLY A 276 -4.46 -0.05 6.56
CA GLY A 276 -3.56 0.96 6.01
C GLY A 276 -2.34 1.31 6.87
N ALA A 277 -2.17 0.72 8.07
CA ALA A 277 -1.01 1.00 8.92
C ALA A 277 0.31 0.72 8.20
N GLY A 278 0.41 -0.41 7.48
CA GLY A 278 1.56 -0.75 6.65
C GLY A 278 1.75 0.22 5.48
N ASP A 279 0.64 0.62 4.83
CA ASP A 279 0.65 1.56 3.71
C ASP A 279 1.18 2.92 4.15
N LEU A 280 0.70 3.43 5.29
CA LEU A 280 1.12 4.72 5.83
C LEU A 280 2.52 4.66 6.43
N TYR A 281 2.94 3.51 7.00
CA TYR A 281 4.34 3.31 7.38
C TYR A 281 5.27 3.42 6.18
N ALA A 282 4.96 2.74 5.07
CA ALA A 282 5.71 2.82 3.83
C ALA A 282 5.73 4.27 3.27
N ALA A 283 4.59 4.97 3.30
CA ALA A 283 4.51 6.37 2.89
C ALA A 283 5.47 7.27 3.68
N GLY A 284 5.44 7.20 5.01
CA GLY A 284 6.31 8.00 5.87
C GLY A 284 7.79 7.66 5.69
N PHE A 285 8.10 6.38 5.55
CA PHE A 285 9.48 5.92 5.33
C PHE A 285 10.03 6.42 3.99
N LEU A 286 9.29 6.23 2.89
CA LEU A 286 9.66 6.67 1.54
C LEU A 286 9.78 8.19 1.46
N TYR A 287 8.87 8.94 2.11
CA TYR A 287 8.99 10.38 2.23
C TYR A 287 10.32 10.79 2.85
N GLY A 288 10.66 10.19 4.00
CA GLY A 288 11.95 10.47 4.65
C GLY A 288 13.14 10.16 3.74
N LEU A 289 13.09 9.04 3.03
CA LEU A 289 14.17 8.59 2.15
C LEU A 289 14.37 9.53 0.96
N THR A 290 13.30 9.90 0.25
CA THR A 290 13.35 10.83 -0.90
C THR A 290 13.78 12.24 -0.52
N HIS A 291 13.66 12.60 0.77
CA HIS A 291 14.09 13.88 1.35
C HIS A 291 15.43 13.80 2.10
N GLY A 292 16.20 12.72 1.90
CA GLY A 292 17.57 12.59 2.41
C GLY A 292 17.67 12.47 3.94
N ARG A 293 16.66 11.93 4.60
CA ARG A 293 16.67 11.68 6.04
C ARG A 293 17.46 10.40 6.36
N SER A 294 17.98 10.30 7.58
CA SER A 294 18.60 9.06 8.05
C SER A 294 17.56 7.93 8.15
N LEU A 295 17.95 6.69 7.98
CA LEU A 295 17.04 5.53 8.02
C LEU A 295 16.24 5.46 9.33
N GLY A 296 16.87 5.77 10.46
CA GLY A 296 16.17 5.87 11.75
C GLY A 296 15.10 6.98 11.77
N THR A 297 15.35 8.11 11.07
CA THR A 297 14.34 9.18 10.93
C THR A 297 13.23 8.76 9.95
N CYS A 298 13.56 8.08 8.85
CA CYS A 298 12.57 7.52 7.93
C CYS A 298 11.61 6.57 8.67
N ALA A 299 12.15 5.65 9.47
CA ALA A 299 11.35 4.74 10.29
C ALA A 299 10.49 5.47 11.35
N THR A 300 11.03 6.53 11.97
CA THR A 300 10.25 7.37 12.89
C THR A 300 9.07 8.05 12.18
N ILE A 301 9.30 8.62 10.97
CA ILE A 301 8.22 9.22 10.17
C ILE A 301 7.19 8.15 9.80
N GLY A 302 7.64 6.97 9.36
CA GLY A 302 6.76 5.82 9.09
C GLY A 302 5.90 5.42 10.29
N GLY A 303 6.51 5.37 11.49
CA GLY A 303 5.77 5.10 12.73
C GLY A 303 4.72 6.17 13.05
N ILE A 304 5.05 7.46 12.87
CA ILE A 304 4.10 8.58 13.10
C ILE A 304 2.91 8.50 12.14
N THR A 305 3.15 8.23 10.86
CA THR A 305 2.10 8.16 9.86
C THR A 305 1.23 6.90 10.01
N ALA A 306 1.83 5.77 10.38
CA ALA A 306 1.07 4.57 10.75
C ALA A 306 0.23 4.78 12.00
N ALA A 307 0.76 5.47 13.00
CA ALA A 307 0.03 5.75 14.24
C ALA A 307 -1.22 6.61 14.01
N GLU A 308 -1.16 7.58 13.11
CA GLU A 308 -2.31 8.43 12.78
C GLU A 308 -3.46 7.59 12.23
N VAL A 309 -3.22 6.75 11.23
CA VAL A 309 -4.29 5.97 10.60
C VAL A 309 -4.91 4.94 11.54
N LEU A 310 -4.19 4.48 12.57
CA LEU A 310 -4.71 3.57 13.58
C LEU A 310 -5.78 4.19 14.50
N THR A 311 -5.90 5.52 14.54
CA THR A 311 -6.81 6.25 15.45
C THR A 311 -8.21 6.51 14.88
N HIS A 312 -8.47 6.13 13.64
CA HIS A 312 -9.75 6.34 12.97
C HIS A 312 -10.08 5.22 11.96
N TYR A 313 -11.26 5.25 11.37
CA TYR A 313 -11.66 4.26 10.37
C TYR A 313 -11.13 4.60 8.97
N GLY A 314 -10.59 3.57 8.29
CA GLY A 314 -10.13 3.65 6.91
C GLY A 314 -8.63 3.95 6.80
N ALA A 315 -8.08 3.71 5.60
CA ALA A 315 -6.66 3.75 5.32
C ALA A 315 -6.14 5.12 4.85
N ARG A 316 -6.99 6.16 4.85
CA ARG A 316 -6.61 7.50 4.40
C ARG A 316 -6.41 8.42 5.60
N PRO A 317 -5.35 9.25 5.63
CA PRO A 317 -5.12 10.16 6.73
C PRO A 317 -6.26 11.18 6.86
N GLU A 318 -6.69 11.46 8.08
CA GLU A 318 -7.72 12.47 8.39
C GLU A 318 -7.13 13.83 8.72
N VAL A 319 -5.82 13.90 8.99
CA VAL A 319 -5.09 15.14 9.24
C VAL A 319 -3.98 15.36 8.22
N SER A 320 -3.45 16.59 8.15
CA SER A 320 -2.23 16.84 7.37
C SER A 320 -1.04 16.14 7.99
N LEU A 321 -0.58 15.05 7.35
CA LEU A 321 0.59 14.31 7.82
C LEU A 321 1.85 15.16 7.87
N ARG A 322 2.00 16.10 6.93
CA ARG A 322 3.13 17.05 6.95
C ARG A 322 3.18 17.88 8.24
N GLY A 323 2.03 18.37 8.68
CA GLY A 323 1.91 19.12 9.92
C GLY A 323 2.20 18.26 11.15
N LEU A 324 1.59 17.07 11.21
CA LEU A 324 1.75 16.10 12.30
C LEU A 324 3.22 15.68 12.44
N VAL A 325 3.85 15.21 11.37
CA VAL A 325 5.25 14.75 11.35
C VAL A 325 6.19 15.87 11.79
N ARG A 326 6.01 17.08 11.25
CA ARG A 326 6.82 18.23 11.67
C ARG A 326 6.73 18.48 13.18
N HIS A 327 5.52 18.48 13.74
CA HIS A 327 5.29 18.70 15.17
C HIS A 327 5.96 17.60 16.01
N LYS A 328 5.75 16.34 15.67
CA LYS A 328 6.29 15.18 16.38
C LYS A 328 7.83 15.14 16.34
N LEU A 329 8.44 15.35 15.17
CA LEU A 329 9.90 15.35 15.03
C LEU A 329 10.55 16.47 15.88
N MET A 330 9.94 17.65 15.94
CA MET A 330 10.41 18.72 16.83
C MET A 330 10.36 18.31 18.29
N ALA A 331 9.26 17.66 18.73
CA ALA A 331 9.13 17.16 20.11
C ALA A 331 10.21 16.12 20.45
N TYR A 332 10.65 15.32 19.47
CA TYR A 332 11.73 14.33 19.66
C TYR A 332 13.15 14.92 19.52
N GLY A 333 13.28 16.25 19.36
CA GLY A 333 14.57 16.88 19.12
C GLY A 333 15.22 16.53 17.78
N LYS A 334 14.45 16.02 16.84
CA LYS A 334 14.88 15.71 15.47
C LYS A 334 14.56 16.89 14.55
N ARG A 335 15.40 17.11 13.54
CA ARG A 335 15.10 18.16 12.54
C ARG A 335 13.92 17.70 11.67
N PRO A 336 12.90 18.55 11.50
CA PRO A 336 11.72 18.24 10.68
C PRO A 336 12.05 18.19 9.17
#